data_f761d8c9b2e71ddf8a5c3e0e9dcd5620
#
_entry.id   f761d8c9b2e71ddf8a5c3e0e9dcd5620
#
_cell.length_a   1.000
_cell.length_b   1.000
_cell.length_c   1.000
_cell.angle_alpha   90.00
_cell.angle_beta   90.00
_cell.angle_gamma   90.00
#
_symmetry.space_group_name_H-M   'P 1'
#
loop_
_entity.id
_entity.type
_entity.pdbx_description
1 polymer ?
#
loop_
_entity_poly.entity_id
_entity_poly.type
_entity_poly.pdbx_seq_one_letter_code
_entity_poly.pdbx_strand_id
1 'polypeptide(L)'
;MKKNLKKLLQKYNDVTNYKQIENAIDTILKKYINIDILINNAGVWLEGDLTENTFEKISNCIDVNTKGPIYMTKAVLPNMYKNKSGLIINVCSQASFDNDDYSVVYNASKWAMRGFNRSIQRDISKKGVKVTGFYPGFMQTNLFKKAGNDYDTSTGLEVEKVAKAIEYIINVDSDVIIPEMGIKDIEEY
;
A
#
# COMPACT_ATOMS: atom_id res chain seq x y z
N MET A 1 -19.99 -12.84 -11.71
CA MET A 1 -19.24 -12.49 -10.49
C MET A 1 -18.30 -11.29 -10.66
N LYS A 2 -17.39 -11.26 -11.66
CA LYS A 2 -16.42 -10.14 -11.88
C LYS A 2 -17.05 -8.73 -12.09
N LYS A 3 -18.19 -8.61 -12.78
CA LYS A 3 -18.86 -7.30 -13.04
C LYS A 3 -19.42 -6.63 -11.77
N ASN A 4 -19.88 -7.38 -10.77
CA ASN A 4 -20.44 -6.84 -9.53
C ASN A 4 -19.35 -6.39 -8.57
N LEU A 5 -18.18 -7.04 -8.57
CA LEU A 5 -17.03 -6.64 -7.76
C LEU A 5 -16.47 -5.27 -8.23
N LYS A 6 -16.37 -5.07 -9.56
CA LYS A 6 -15.90 -3.81 -10.15
C LYS A 6 -16.81 -2.62 -9.79
N LYS A 7 -18.14 -2.80 -9.74
CA LYS A 7 -19.10 -1.80 -9.29
C LYS A 7 -19.01 -1.49 -7.79
N LEU A 8 -18.71 -2.49 -6.96
CA LEU A 8 -18.53 -2.31 -5.52
C LEU A 8 -17.27 -1.49 -5.23
N LEU A 9 -16.17 -1.80 -5.91
CA LEU A 9 -14.88 -1.10 -5.80
C LEU A 9 -14.95 0.36 -6.29
N GLN A 10 -15.80 0.66 -7.26
CA GLN A 10 -15.99 2.04 -7.78
C GLN A 10 -16.78 2.95 -6.82
N LYS A 11 -17.49 2.39 -5.85
CA LYS A 11 -18.33 3.16 -4.91
C LYS A 11 -17.55 3.68 -3.70
N TYR A 12 -16.40 3.08 -3.37
CA TYR A 12 -15.60 3.39 -2.19
C TYR A 12 -14.14 3.60 -2.62
N ASN A 13 -13.84 4.81 -3.10
CA ASN A 13 -12.56 5.08 -3.78
C ASN A 13 -11.57 5.89 -2.93
N ASP A 14 -11.99 6.38 -1.76
CA ASP A 14 -11.19 7.28 -0.96
C ASP A 14 -10.71 6.60 0.33
N VAL A 15 -9.44 6.19 0.32
CA VAL A 15 -8.78 5.55 1.47
C VAL A 15 -8.50 6.53 2.62
N THR A 16 -8.71 7.84 2.41
CA THR A 16 -8.55 8.85 3.45
C THR A 16 -9.84 9.06 4.24
N ASN A 17 -10.97 8.59 3.72
CA ASN A 17 -12.29 8.72 4.35
C ASN A 17 -12.66 7.45 5.13
N TYR A 18 -12.47 7.49 6.45
CA TYR A 18 -12.73 6.33 7.32
C TYR A 18 -14.18 5.82 7.26
N LYS A 19 -15.19 6.69 7.05
CA LYS A 19 -16.59 6.27 6.92
C LYS A 19 -16.82 5.46 5.64
N GLN A 20 -16.17 5.84 4.54
CA GLN A 20 -16.23 5.04 3.31
C GLN A 20 -15.54 3.70 3.50
N ILE A 21 -14.42 3.66 4.22
CA ILE A 21 -13.70 2.42 4.54
C ILE A 21 -14.60 1.48 5.35
N GLU A 22 -15.19 1.94 6.45
CA GLU A 22 -16.10 1.15 7.29
C GLU A 22 -17.26 0.59 6.47
N ASN A 23 -17.93 1.42 5.68
CA ASN A 23 -19.01 0.99 4.80
C ASN A 23 -18.58 -0.04 3.75
N ALA A 24 -17.35 0.10 3.21
CA ALA A 24 -16.80 -0.86 2.26
C ALA A 24 -16.56 -2.22 2.92
N ILE A 25 -15.91 -2.24 4.09
CA ILE A 25 -15.63 -3.45 4.85
C ILE A 25 -16.93 -4.14 5.27
N ASP A 26 -17.90 -3.41 5.80
CA ASP A 26 -19.22 -3.96 6.15
C ASP A 26 -19.93 -4.58 4.94
N THR A 27 -19.84 -3.92 3.78
CA THR A 27 -20.46 -4.41 2.54
C THR A 27 -19.76 -5.68 2.06
N ILE A 28 -18.44 -5.76 2.17
CA ILE A 28 -17.66 -6.95 1.83
C ILE A 28 -18.02 -8.10 2.78
N LEU A 29 -18.04 -7.86 4.09
CA LEU A 29 -18.33 -8.89 5.10
C LEU A 29 -19.77 -9.38 5.08
N LYS A 30 -20.73 -8.58 4.62
CA LYS A 30 -22.12 -9.05 4.35
C LYS A 30 -22.19 -10.04 3.19
N LYS A 31 -21.24 -9.96 2.25
CA LYS A 31 -21.21 -10.82 1.06
C LYS A 31 -20.22 -11.97 1.18
N TYR A 32 -19.09 -11.72 1.81
CA TYR A 32 -17.99 -12.66 2.00
C TYR A 32 -17.70 -12.74 3.50
N ILE A 33 -17.69 -13.92 4.06
CA ILE A 33 -17.54 -14.13 5.52
C ILE A 33 -16.18 -13.59 6.02
N ASN A 34 -15.15 -13.70 5.18
CA ASN A 34 -13.77 -13.38 5.55
C ASN A 34 -13.13 -12.38 4.59
N ILE A 35 -12.14 -11.64 5.11
CA ILE A 35 -11.15 -10.89 4.35
C ILE A 35 -9.81 -11.55 4.65
N ASP A 36 -9.28 -12.30 3.70
CA ASP A 36 -8.07 -13.08 3.87
C ASP A 36 -6.81 -12.26 3.57
N ILE A 37 -6.91 -11.32 2.61
CA ILE A 37 -5.78 -10.51 2.14
C ILE A 37 -6.21 -9.05 2.00
N LEU A 38 -5.39 -8.15 2.56
CA LEU A 38 -5.44 -6.71 2.30
C LEU A 38 -4.17 -6.29 1.58
N ILE A 39 -4.32 -5.65 0.41
CA ILE A 39 -3.20 -5.02 -0.29
C ILE A 39 -3.42 -3.51 -0.28
N ASN A 40 -2.66 -2.81 0.54
CA ASN A 40 -2.62 -1.35 0.56
C ASN A 40 -1.69 -0.86 -0.55
N ASN A 41 -2.27 -0.59 -1.72
CA ASN A 41 -1.56 -0.17 -2.93
C ASN A 41 -1.86 1.27 -3.34
N ALA A 42 -2.87 1.91 -2.76
CA ALA A 42 -3.18 3.31 -3.04
C ALA A 42 -1.99 4.21 -2.69
N GLY A 43 -1.65 5.12 -3.58
CA GLY A 43 -0.55 6.04 -3.37
C GLY A 43 -0.58 7.21 -4.33
N VAL A 44 0.00 8.31 -3.91
CA VAL A 44 0.22 9.52 -4.71
C VAL A 44 1.67 9.95 -4.63
N TRP A 45 2.15 10.52 -5.72
CA TRP A 45 3.47 11.14 -5.80
C TRP A 45 3.36 12.63 -5.47
N LEU A 46 4.36 13.16 -4.79
CA LEU A 46 4.52 14.59 -4.56
C LEU A 46 6.01 14.93 -4.61
N GLU A 47 6.35 15.79 -5.52
CA GLU A 47 7.71 16.33 -5.69
C GLU A 47 7.71 17.85 -5.67
N GLY A 48 8.89 18.43 -5.81
CA GLY A 48 9.14 19.85 -5.83
C GLY A 48 9.72 20.37 -4.52
N ASP A 49 10.19 21.62 -4.55
CA ASP A 49 10.69 22.27 -3.34
C ASP A 49 9.59 22.32 -2.28
N LEU A 50 9.98 22.09 -1.02
CA LEU A 50 9.03 22.04 0.10
C LEU A 50 8.27 23.37 0.24
N THR A 51 8.90 24.49 -0.08
CA THR A 51 8.29 25.83 0.00
C THR A 51 7.27 26.11 -1.11
N GLU A 52 7.33 25.36 -2.21
CA GLU A 52 6.40 25.48 -3.34
C GLU A 52 5.21 24.52 -3.23
N ASN A 53 5.30 23.52 -2.38
CA ASN A 53 4.22 22.58 -2.15
C ASN A 53 3.15 23.18 -1.24
N THR A 54 1.88 23.23 -1.70
CA THR A 54 0.79 23.73 -0.88
C THR A 54 0.48 22.81 0.29
N PHE A 55 -0.07 23.34 1.38
CA PHE A 55 -0.47 22.55 2.55
C PHE A 55 -1.45 21.43 2.19
N GLU A 56 -2.35 21.67 1.21
CA GLU A 56 -3.32 20.68 0.74
C GLU A 56 -2.63 19.51 0.04
N LYS A 57 -1.62 19.76 -0.81
CA LYS A 57 -0.83 18.72 -1.47
C LYS A 57 -0.04 17.90 -0.45
N ILE A 58 0.58 18.58 0.52
CA ILE A 58 1.32 17.93 1.63
C ILE A 58 0.36 17.04 2.42
N SER A 59 -0.79 17.57 2.87
CA SER A 59 -1.80 16.82 3.61
C SER A 59 -2.27 15.60 2.81
N ASN A 60 -2.63 15.79 1.53
CA ASN A 60 -3.09 14.70 0.67
C ASN A 60 -2.05 13.59 0.52
N CYS A 61 -0.77 13.93 0.37
CA CYS A 61 0.29 12.94 0.27
C CYS A 61 0.39 12.07 1.53
N ILE A 62 0.40 12.68 2.70
CA ILE A 62 0.44 11.97 3.98
C ILE A 62 -0.87 11.19 4.22
N ASP A 63 -2.01 11.77 3.91
CA ASP A 63 -3.31 11.16 4.11
C ASP A 63 -3.47 9.88 3.25
N VAL A 64 -3.12 9.94 1.98
CA VAL A 64 -3.23 8.79 1.08
C VAL A 64 -2.15 7.75 1.37
N ASN A 65 -0.88 8.17 1.45
CA ASN A 65 0.24 7.23 1.52
C ASN A 65 0.44 6.61 2.90
N THR A 66 -0.03 7.26 3.97
CA THR A 66 0.23 6.83 5.36
C THR A 66 -1.06 6.56 6.12
N LYS A 67 -1.94 7.56 6.26
CA LYS A 67 -3.18 7.40 7.04
C LYS A 67 -4.13 6.37 6.41
N GLY A 68 -4.28 6.40 5.09
CA GLY A 68 -5.12 5.45 4.36
C GLY A 68 -4.79 3.99 4.66
N PRO A 69 -3.55 3.52 4.46
CA PRO A 69 -3.13 2.16 4.83
C PRO A 69 -3.36 1.82 6.31
N ILE A 70 -3.13 2.76 7.23
CA ILE A 70 -3.38 2.56 8.66
C ILE A 70 -4.89 2.37 8.92
N TYR A 71 -5.75 3.17 8.29
CA TYR A 71 -7.20 3.07 8.44
C TYR A 71 -7.74 1.76 7.85
N MET A 72 -7.30 1.40 6.64
CA MET A 72 -7.67 0.13 6.01
C MET A 72 -7.24 -1.07 6.87
N THR A 73 -6.01 -1.05 7.38
CA THR A 73 -5.49 -2.08 8.28
C THR A 73 -6.35 -2.18 9.54
N LYS A 74 -6.64 -1.04 10.21
CA LYS A 74 -7.52 -1.01 11.38
C LYS A 74 -8.89 -1.61 11.10
N ALA A 75 -9.45 -1.31 9.93
CA ALA A 75 -10.81 -1.76 9.57
C ALA A 75 -10.91 -3.27 9.31
N VAL A 76 -9.87 -3.92 8.75
CA VAL A 76 -9.90 -5.36 8.47
C VAL A 76 -9.47 -6.22 9.65
N LEU A 77 -8.64 -5.70 10.56
CA LEU A 77 -8.06 -6.47 11.67
C LEU A 77 -9.09 -7.18 12.55
N PRO A 78 -10.26 -6.61 12.92
CA PRO A 78 -11.25 -7.33 13.72
C PRO A 78 -11.70 -8.65 13.09
N ASN A 79 -11.92 -8.67 11.75
CA ASN A 79 -12.28 -9.88 11.04
C ASN A 79 -11.12 -10.88 10.97
N MET A 80 -9.92 -10.43 10.67
CA MET A 80 -8.71 -11.28 10.62
C MET A 80 -8.38 -11.87 12.00
N TYR A 81 -8.52 -11.11 13.09
CA TYR A 81 -8.30 -11.60 14.45
C TYR A 81 -9.31 -12.68 14.85
N LYS A 82 -10.61 -12.47 14.51
CA LYS A 82 -11.65 -13.46 14.75
C LYS A 82 -11.33 -14.81 14.07
N ASN A 83 -10.77 -14.73 12.86
CA ASN A 83 -10.43 -15.92 12.07
C ASN A 83 -9.03 -16.46 12.39
N LYS A 84 -8.23 -15.76 13.21
CA LYS A 84 -6.81 -16.05 13.49
C LYS A 84 -6.00 -16.28 12.21
N SER A 85 -6.34 -15.54 11.16
CA SER A 85 -5.75 -15.66 9.83
C SER A 85 -5.89 -14.35 9.07
N GLY A 86 -4.87 -13.98 8.32
CA GLY A 86 -4.89 -12.82 7.44
C GLY A 86 -3.49 -12.46 6.95
N LEU A 87 -3.42 -11.81 5.79
CA LEU A 87 -2.20 -11.25 5.23
C LEU A 87 -2.44 -9.80 4.84
N ILE A 88 -1.59 -8.91 5.33
CA ILE A 88 -1.59 -7.50 4.94
C ILE A 88 -0.30 -7.21 4.18
N ILE A 89 -0.43 -6.72 2.94
CA ILE A 89 0.70 -6.29 2.12
C ILE A 89 0.60 -4.77 1.97
N ASN A 90 1.59 -4.05 2.50
CA ASN A 90 1.68 -2.61 2.34
C ASN A 90 2.69 -2.28 1.23
N VAL A 91 2.20 -1.75 0.11
CA VAL A 91 3.05 -1.32 -1.01
C VAL A 91 3.69 0.02 -0.65
N CYS A 92 4.93 -0.06 -0.21
CA CYS A 92 5.76 1.07 0.17
C CYS A 92 6.55 1.62 -1.04
N SER A 93 7.86 1.74 -0.94
CA SER A 93 8.78 2.16 -2.01
C SER A 93 10.21 1.94 -1.57
N GLN A 94 11.17 1.90 -2.49
CA GLN A 94 12.59 2.06 -2.16
C GLN A 94 12.88 3.39 -1.47
N ALA A 95 12.10 4.43 -1.72
CA ALA A 95 12.11 5.69 -0.99
C ALA A 95 11.84 5.56 0.53
N SER A 96 11.56 4.35 1.02
CA SER A 96 11.51 4.00 2.46
C SER A 96 12.89 3.67 3.05
N PHE A 97 13.94 3.63 2.22
CA PHE A 97 15.32 3.33 2.61
C PHE A 97 16.28 4.43 2.21
N ASP A 98 16.12 4.90 0.97
CA ASP A 98 16.91 5.97 0.37
C ASP A 98 16.01 7.16 0.08
N ASN A 99 16.56 8.35 0.07
CA ASN A 99 15.80 9.57 -0.19
C ASN A 99 16.13 10.07 -1.61
N ASP A 100 15.10 10.24 -2.41
CA ASP A 100 15.22 10.94 -3.67
C ASP A 100 15.20 12.46 -3.43
N ASP A 101 16.00 13.20 -4.18
CA ASP A 101 15.95 14.65 -4.18
C ASP A 101 14.56 15.14 -4.63
N TYR A 102 14.17 16.32 -4.19
CA TYR A 102 12.89 16.97 -4.55
C TYR A 102 11.61 16.22 -4.18
N SER A 103 11.67 15.16 -3.35
CA SER A 103 10.50 14.34 -2.97
C SER A 103 10.31 14.25 -1.46
N VAL A 104 10.60 15.33 -0.74
CA VAL A 104 10.70 15.36 0.72
C VAL A 104 9.47 14.78 1.43
N VAL A 105 8.27 15.22 1.03
CA VAL A 105 7.01 14.78 1.68
C VAL A 105 6.66 13.34 1.30
N TYR A 106 6.89 12.97 0.03
CA TYR A 106 6.70 11.59 -0.41
C TYR A 106 7.62 10.64 0.35
N ASN A 107 8.92 10.96 0.44
CA ASN A 107 9.90 10.19 1.20
C ASN A 107 9.46 10.05 2.65
N ALA A 108 9.08 11.14 3.32
CA ALA A 108 8.58 11.11 4.68
C ALA A 108 7.37 10.16 4.84
N SER A 109 6.42 10.18 3.89
CA SER A 109 5.27 9.29 3.88
C SER A 109 5.66 7.80 3.76
N LYS A 110 6.66 7.49 2.94
CA LYS A 110 7.14 6.11 2.73
C LYS A 110 8.00 5.61 3.89
N TRP A 111 8.79 6.46 4.53
CA TRP A 111 9.46 6.15 5.79
C TRP A 111 8.46 5.87 6.92
N ALA A 112 7.39 6.68 7.02
CA ALA A 112 6.32 6.45 7.98
C ALA A 112 5.68 5.05 7.80
N MET A 113 5.47 4.62 6.56
CA MET A 113 4.93 3.29 6.25
C MET A 113 5.88 2.16 6.65
N ARG A 114 7.19 2.34 6.47
CA ARG A 114 8.17 1.36 6.95
C ARG A 114 8.13 1.25 8.48
N GLY A 115 8.07 2.39 9.17
CA GLY A 115 7.92 2.43 10.63
C GLY A 115 6.64 1.73 11.08
N PHE A 116 5.51 1.99 10.41
CA PHE A 116 4.24 1.34 10.68
C PHE A 116 4.33 -0.18 10.52
N ASN A 117 4.87 -0.67 9.39
CA ASN A 117 5.05 -2.10 9.13
C ASN A 117 5.81 -2.79 10.26
N ARG A 118 6.98 -2.25 10.62
CA ARG A 118 7.83 -2.84 11.67
C ARG A 118 7.17 -2.83 13.04
N SER A 119 6.39 -1.78 13.33
CA SER A 119 5.68 -1.65 14.60
C SER A 119 4.56 -2.66 14.73
N ILE A 120 3.75 -2.81 13.67
CA ILE A 120 2.55 -3.65 13.73
C ILE A 120 2.86 -5.15 13.62
N GLN A 121 3.92 -5.55 12.93
CA GLN A 121 4.26 -6.97 12.69
C GLN A 121 4.29 -7.79 13.98
N ARG A 122 4.92 -7.26 15.04
CA ARG A 122 5.04 -7.98 16.32
C ARG A 122 3.71 -8.10 17.06
N ASP A 123 2.86 -7.10 16.95
CA ASP A 123 1.62 -7.06 17.71
C ASP A 123 0.57 -8.00 17.11
N ILE A 124 0.49 -8.05 15.77
CA ILE A 124 -0.59 -8.81 15.12
C ILE A 124 -0.21 -10.24 14.75
N SER A 125 1.09 -10.56 14.63
CA SER A 125 1.53 -11.94 14.35
C SER A 125 1.08 -12.92 15.44
N LYS A 126 1.09 -12.51 16.70
CA LYS A 126 0.58 -13.31 17.83
C LYS A 126 -0.93 -13.62 17.73
N LYS A 127 -1.65 -12.90 16.87
CA LYS A 127 -3.07 -13.08 16.60
C LYS A 127 -3.34 -13.79 15.27
N GLY A 128 -2.30 -14.38 14.66
CA GLY A 128 -2.40 -15.15 13.42
C GLY A 128 -2.44 -14.30 12.16
N VAL A 129 -2.11 -13.00 12.22
CA VAL A 129 -2.10 -12.12 11.05
C VAL A 129 -0.68 -11.79 10.63
N LYS A 130 -0.38 -11.96 9.35
CA LYS A 130 0.92 -11.65 8.74
C LYS A 130 0.89 -10.23 8.14
N VAL A 131 2.03 -9.51 8.23
CA VAL A 131 2.21 -8.22 7.55
C VAL A 131 3.51 -8.24 6.78
N THR A 132 3.46 -7.81 5.52
CA THR A 132 4.62 -7.62 4.65
C THR A 132 4.71 -6.18 4.21
N GLY A 133 5.87 -5.56 4.40
CA GLY A 133 6.26 -4.34 3.70
C GLY A 133 6.84 -4.71 2.33
N PHE A 134 6.21 -4.25 1.26
CA PHE A 134 6.70 -4.47 -0.10
C PHE A 134 7.28 -3.17 -0.65
N TYR A 135 8.52 -3.20 -1.12
CA TYR A 135 9.31 -2.02 -1.47
C TYR A 135 9.79 -2.09 -2.93
N PRO A 136 8.93 -1.78 -3.89
CA PRO A 136 9.34 -1.72 -5.30
C PRO A 136 10.21 -0.49 -5.56
N GLY A 137 11.12 -0.61 -6.54
CA GLY A 137 11.82 0.50 -7.15
C GLY A 137 10.95 1.29 -8.14
N PHE A 138 11.57 1.91 -9.13
CA PHE A 138 10.89 2.63 -10.18
C PHE A 138 10.02 1.69 -11.02
N MET A 139 8.78 2.07 -11.31
CA MET A 139 7.81 1.19 -11.98
C MET A 139 7.16 1.87 -13.18
N GLN A 140 6.83 1.09 -14.20
CA GLN A 140 6.05 1.51 -15.36
C GLN A 140 4.57 1.73 -14.99
N THR A 141 4.27 2.83 -14.30
CA THR A 141 2.93 3.15 -13.84
C THR A 141 2.53 4.59 -14.20
N ASN A 142 1.25 4.92 -14.02
CA ASN A 142 0.74 6.27 -14.19
C ASN A 142 0.90 7.15 -12.92
N LEU A 143 1.73 6.76 -11.95
CA LEU A 143 1.85 7.47 -10.68
C LEU A 143 2.30 8.93 -10.90
N PHE A 144 3.38 9.11 -11.64
CA PHE A 144 3.96 10.42 -11.95
C PHE A 144 3.03 11.25 -12.84
N LYS A 145 2.46 10.64 -13.89
CA LYS A 145 1.51 11.30 -14.79
C LYS A 145 0.28 11.83 -14.06
N LYS A 146 -0.24 11.10 -13.07
CA LYS A 146 -1.35 11.55 -12.23
C LYS A 146 -0.96 12.73 -11.31
N ALA A 147 0.30 12.87 -10.99
CA ALA A 147 0.85 14.00 -10.24
C ALA A 147 1.15 15.23 -11.14
N GLY A 148 0.97 15.10 -12.45
CA GLY A 148 1.24 16.17 -13.42
C GLY A 148 2.65 16.12 -14.03
N ASN A 149 3.40 15.04 -13.81
CA ASN A 149 4.78 14.88 -14.26
C ASN A 149 4.87 13.88 -15.41
N ASP A 150 5.55 14.24 -16.47
CA ASP A 150 5.69 13.42 -17.68
C ASP A 150 7.05 12.71 -17.70
N TYR A 151 7.29 11.87 -16.68
CA TYR A 151 8.51 11.06 -16.63
C TYR A 151 8.41 9.88 -17.61
N ASP A 152 9.53 9.61 -18.29
CA ASP A 152 9.69 8.35 -19.02
C ASP A 152 9.86 7.21 -18.02
N THR A 153 8.87 6.35 -17.95
CA THR A 153 8.87 5.19 -17.06
C THR A 153 9.27 3.89 -17.77
N SER A 154 9.72 3.95 -19.02
CA SER A 154 10.00 2.76 -19.85
C SER A 154 11.13 1.89 -19.31
N THR A 155 12.07 2.46 -18.53
CA THR A 155 13.18 1.74 -17.90
C THR A 155 12.82 1.12 -16.56
N GLY A 156 11.64 1.44 -16.00
CA GLY A 156 11.22 0.91 -14.72
C GLY A 156 10.71 -0.53 -14.79
N LEU A 157 10.49 -1.11 -13.62
CA LEU A 157 9.89 -2.44 -13.49
C LEU A 157 8.53 -2.52 -14.18
N GLU A 158 8.35 -3.51 -15.03
CA GLU A 158 7.04 -3.85 -15.59
C GLU A 158 6.07 -4.26 -14.47
N VAL A 159 4.80 -3.81 -14.58
CA VAL A 159 3.76 -4.10 -13.58
C VAL A 159 3.57 -5.60 -13.36
N GLU A 160 3.74 -6.41 -14.40
CA GLU A 160 3.65 -7.87 -14.35
C GLU A 160 4.75 -8.50 -13.48
N LYS A 161 5.98 -7.97 -13.51
CA LYS A 161 7.07 -8.43 -12.63
C LYS A 161 6.77 -8.12 -11.16
N VAL A 162 6.24 -6.92 -10.91
CA VAL A 162 5.79 -6.49 -9.57
C VAL A 162 4.64 -7.38 -9.06
N ALA A 163 3.66 -7.67 -9.91
CA ALA A 163 2.53 -8.54 -9.56
C ALA A 163 2.98 -9.96 -9.21
N LYS A 164 3.97 -10.54 -9.93
CA LYS A 164 4.55 -11.85 -9.61
C LYS A 164 5.25 -11.86 -8.25
N ALA A 165 5.93 -10.78 -7.88
CA ALA A 165 6.54 -10.66 -6.56
C ALA A 165 5.49 -10.64 -5.44
N ILE A 166 4.39 -9.92 -5.64
CA ILE A 166 3.24 -9.93 -4.70
C ILE A 166 2.59 -11.31 -4.64
N GLU A 167 2.42 -11.99 -5.78
CA GLU A 167 1.91 -13.35 -5.85
C GLU A 167 2.78 -14.33 -5.07
N TYR A 168 4.11 -14.19 -5.14
CA TYR A 168 5.04 -14.98 -4.33
C TYR A 168 4.78 -14.78 -2.82
N ILE A 169 4.62 -13.53 -2.36
CA ILE A 169 4.31 -13.22 -0.97
C ILE A 169 3.00 -13.89 -0.53
N ILE A 170 1.99 -13.92 -1.40
CA ILE A 170 0.67 -14.51 -1.11
C ILE A 170 0.76 -16.03 -0.97
N ASN A 171 1.62 -16.66 -1.77
CA ASN A 171 1.68 -18.12 -1.90
C ASN A 171 2.72 -18.80 -1.01
N VAL A 172 3.44 -18.08 -0.14
CA VAL A 172 4.30 -18.74 0.86
C VAL A 172 3.48 -19.51 1.88
N ASP A 173 4.07 -20.55 2.46
CA ASP A 173 3.43 -21.40 3.45
C ASP A 173 2.82 -20.61 4.61
N SER A 174 1.76 -21.13 5.18
CA SER A 174 0.95 -20.42 6.18
C SER A 174 1.72 -20.04 7.45
N ASP A 175 2.74 -20.82 7.80
CA ASP A 175 3.66 -20.62 8.93
C ASP A 175 4.88 -19.73 8.58
N VAL A 176 5.02 -19.32 7.32
CA VAL A 176 6.09 -18.46 6.85
C VAL A 176 5.60 -17.02 6.72
N ILE A 177 6.43 -16.08 7.17
CA ILE A 177 6.22 -14.64 6.96
C ILE A 177 7.43 -14.07 6.19
N ILE A 178 7.14 -13.20 5.22
CA ILE A 178 8.13 -12.34 4.57
C ILE A 178 7.94 -10.94 5.18
N PRO A 179 8.76 -10.51 6.14
CA PRO A 179 8.55 -9.23 6.83
C PRO A 179 8.71 -8.03 5.91
N GLU A 180 9.74 -8.07 5.07
CA GLU A 180 10.08 -7.02 4.10
C GLU A 180 10.57 -7.68 2.81
N MET A 181 10.13 -7.16 1.66
CA MET A 181 10.58 -7.60 0.34
C MET A 181 10.75 -6.38 -0.56
N GLY A 182 11.98 -6.18 -1.04
CA GLY A 182 12.32 -5.16 -2.04
C GLY A 182 12.60 -5.79 -3.39
N ILE A 183 12.20 -5.10 -4.46
CA ILE A 183 12.58 -5.43 -5.84
C ILE A 183 12.94 -4.15 -6.58
N LYS A 184 14.00 -4.21 -7.38
CA LYS A 184 14.45 -3.13 -8.26
C LYS A 184 14.75 -3.69 -9.64
N ASP A 185 14.73 -2.82 -10.65
CA ASP A 185 15.39 -3.17 -11.90
C ASP A 185 16.91 -3.20 -11.68
N ILE A 186 17.61 -4.05 -12.41
CA ILE A 186 19.06 -4.15 -12.27
C ILE A 186 19.77 -2.87 -12.71
N GLU A 187 19.15 -2.08 -13.58
CA GLU A 187 19.67 -0.80 -14.06
C GLU A 187 19.52 0.32 -13.02
N GLU A 188 18.79 0.10 -11.91
CA GLU A 188 18.70 1.04 -10.77
C GLU A 188 19.90 0.92 -9.81
N TYR A 189 20.87 0.07 -10.09
CA TYR A 189 22.13 -0.09 -9.36
C TYR A 189 23.29 0.52 -10.14
#